data_a2ca936cebc3d68216014dc9520c0ccd
#
_entry.id   a2ca936cebc3d68216014dc9520c0ccd
#
_cell.length_a   1.000
_cell.length_b   1.000
_cell.length_c   1.000
_cell.angle_alpha   90.00
_cell.angle_beta   90.00
_cell.angle_gamma   90.00
#
_symmetry.space_group_name_H-M   'P 1'
#
loop_
_entity.id
_entity.type
_entity.pdbx_description
1 polymer ?
#
loop_
_entity_poly.entity_id
_entity_poly.type
_entity_poly.pdbx_seq_one_letter_code
_entity_poly.pdbx_strand_id
1 'polypeptide(L)' 'MSEEKDELIKAQNEVIGVLFEIIKRFQKNNDLTDEYLKLSIKEKVESDNERLEAITKERDENANIIARLLEKLET' A
#
# COMPACT_ATOMS: atom_id res chain seq x y z
N MET A 1 36.54 -7.06 -4.35
CA MET A 1 36.24 -6.01 -3.37
C MET A 1 35.14 -5.07 -3.83
N SER A 2 35.29 -4.40 -4.94
CA SER A 2 34.25 -3.50 -5.47
C SER A 2 32.95 -4.23 -5.80
N GLU A 3 33.01 -5.46 -6.31
CA GLU A 3 31.83 -6.25 -6.65
C GLU A 3 30.97 -6.56 -5.42
N GLU A 4 31.60 -6.92 -4.30
CA GLU A 4 30.87 -7.21 -3.07
C GLU A 4 30.19 -5.98 -2.51
N LYS A 5 30.84 -4.83 -2.55
CA LYS A 5 30.27 -3.56 -2.12
C LYS A 5 29.12 -3.15 -3.04
N ASP A 6 29.30 -3.33 -4.36
CA ASP A 6 28.26 -2.98 -5.34
C ASP A 6 27.03 -3.87 -5.17
N GLU A 7 27.20 -5.15 -4.90
CA GLU A 7 26.10 -6.07 -4.63
C GLU A 7 25.37 -5.69 -3.33
N LEU A 8 26.12 -5.31 -2.29
CA LEU A 8 25.52 -4.88 -1.03
C LEU A 8 24.73 -3.60 -1.19
N ILE A 9 25.28 -2.61 -1.90
CA ILE A 9 24.58 -1.34 -2.18
C ILE A 9 23.31 -1.61 -2.99
N LYS A 10 23.39 -2.47 -3.98
CA LYS A 10 22.25 -2.85 -4.80
C LYS A 10 21.15 -3.49 -3.95
N ALA A 11 21.53 -4.44 -3.09
CA ALA A 11 20.60 -5.11 -2.20
C ALA A 11 19.95 -4.12 -1.23
N GLN A 12 20.71 -3.18 -0.67
CA GLN A 12 20.20 -2.14 0.20
C GLN A 12 19.22 -1.23 -0.55
N ASN A 13 19.53 -0.86 -1.79
CA ASN A 13 18.64 -0.03 -2.61
C ASN A 13 17.34 -0.75 -2.93
N GLU A 14 17.38 -2.06 -3.16
CA GLU A 14 16.18 -2.86 -3.38
C GLU A 14 15.29 -2.87 -2.13
N VAL A 15 15.88 -3.05 -0.95
CA VAL A 15 15.15 -3.02 0.32
C VAL A 15 14.51 -1.65 0.54
N ILE A 16 15.25 -0.58 0.32
CA ILE A 16 14.75 0.80 0.44
C ILE A 16 13.57 1.01 -0.52
N GLY A 17 13.69 0.56 -1.77
CA GLY A 17 12.64 0.67 -2.76
C GLY A 17 11.36 -0.05 -2.33
N VAL A 18 11.50 -1.27 -1.78
CA VAL A 18 10.36 -2.05 -1.27
C VAL A 18 9.73 -1.33 -0.08
N LEU A 19 10.51 -0.78 0.84
CA LEU A 19 9.99 -0.03 1.98
C LEU A 19 9.23 1.22 1.55
N PHE A 20 9.73 1.96 0.57
CA PHE A 20 9.02 3.12 0.03
C PHE A 20 7.68 2.72 -0.60
N GLU A 21 7.65 1.60 -1.33
CA GLU A 21 6.41 1.11 -1.93
C GLU A 21 5.39 0.73 -0.85
N ILE A 22 5.84 0.08 0.23
CA ILE A 22 4.98 -0.26 1.36
C ILE A 22 4.40 1.01 1.99
N ILE A 23 5.23 2.02 2.22
CA ILE A 23 4.80 3.30 2.80
C ILE A 23 3.74 3.96 1.92
N LYS A 24 3.96 4.01 0.61
CA LYS A 24 2.99 4.56 -0.34
C LYS A 24 1.65 3.84 -0.26
N ARG A 25 1.68 2.52 -0.17
CA ARG A 25 0.45 1.71 -0.10
C ARG A 25 -0.30 1.96 1.21
N PHE A 26 0.42 2.09 2.33
CA PHE A 26 -0.19 2.44 3.61
C PHE A 26 -0.81 3.84 3.58
N GLN A 27 -0.11 4.82 3.01
CA GLN A 27 -0.64 6.18 2.87
C GLN A 27 -1.91 6.18 2.03
N LYS A 28 -1.91 5.44 0.92
CA LYS A 28 -3.08 5.31 0.06
C LYS A 28 -4.26 4.70 0.82
N ASN A 29 -4.01 3.65 1.61
CA ASN A 29 -5.04 3.02 2.42
C ASN A 29 -5.58 3.96 3.50
N ASN A 30 -4.74 4.79 4.08
CA ASN A 30 -5.18 5.80 5.05
C ASN A 30 -6.10 6.82 4.39
N ASP A 31 -5.75 7.30 3.20
CA ASP A 31 -6.58 8.24 2.44
C ASP A 31 -7.93 7.62 2.08
N LEU A 32 -7.92 6.35 1.67
CA LEU A 32 -9.13 5.60 1.35
C LEU A 32 -10.01 5.40 2.59
N THR A 33 -9.39 5.15 3.74
CA THR A 33 -10.12 5.02 5.01
C THR A 33 -10.78 6.33 5.39
N ASP A 34 -10.09 7.46 5.23
CA ASP A 34 -10.65 8.78 5.50
C ASP A 34 -11.85 9.07 4.59
N GLU A 35 -11.73 8.75 3.31
CA GLU A 35 -12.84 8.90 2.37
C GLU A 35 -14.02 8.02 2.76
N TYR A 36 -13.75 6.77 3.13
CA TYR A 36 -14.78 5.83 3.56
C TYR A 36 -15.55 6.37 4.77
N LEU A 37 -14.84 6.89 5.77
CA LEU A 37 -15.44 7.44 6.97
C LEU A 37 -16.31 8.66 6.66
N LYS A 38 -15.83 9.55 5.80
CA LYS A 38 -16.59 10.73 5.37
C LYS A 38 -17.87 10.35 4.66
N LEU A 39 -17.82 9.36 3.77
CA LEU A 39 -18.98 8.88 3.05
C LEU A 39 -19.97 8.15 3.96
N SER A 40 -19.46 7.46 4.99
CA SER A 40 -20.30 6.72 5.93
C SER A 40 -21.10 7.63 6.87
N ILE A 41 -20.60 8.83 7.14
CA ILE A 41 -21.23 9.78 8.05
C ILE A 41 -22.37 10.54 7.38
N LYS A 42 -22.24 10.85 6.08
CA LYS A 42 -23.24 11.65 5.39
C LYS A 42 -24.41 10.79 4.91
N GLU A 43 -25.50 11.44 4.53
CA GLU A 43 -26.68 10.77 3.95
C GLU A 43 -26.27 10.09 2.65
N LYS A 44 -26.47 8.77 2.59
CA LYS A 44 -26.03 7.96 1.47
C LYS A 44 -26.97 8.01 0.29
N VAL A 45 -26.38 8.18 -0.89
CA VAL A 45 -27.05 7.93 -2.17
C VAL A 45 -26.43 6.68 -2.79
N GLU A 46 -27.06 6.14 -3.84
CA GLU A 46 -26.61 4.90 -4.47
C GLU A 46 -25.17 4.96 -4.96
N SER A 47 -24.76 6.09 -5.53
CA SER A 47 -23.39 6.29 -5.99
C SER A 47 -22.36 6.24 -4.85
N ASP A 48 -22.74 6.65 -3.63
CA ASP A 48 -21.87 6.56 -2.47
C ASP A 48 -21.64 5.11 -2.07
N ASN A 49 -22.66 4.25 -2.18
CA ASN A 49 -22.52 2.83 -1.89
C ASN A 49 -21.56 2.16 -2.87
N GLU A 50 -21.63 2.49 -4.14
CA GLU A 50 -20.69 2.00 -5.16
C GLU A 50 -19.26 2.44 -4.83
N ARG A 51 -19.10 3.70 -4.41
CA ARG A 51 -17.79 4.21 -4.03
C ARG A 51 -17.25 3.51 -2.79
N LEU A 52 -18.09 3.24 -1.78
CA LEU A 52 -17.70 2.51 -0.58
C LEU A 52 -17.19 1.10 -0.93
N GLU A 53 -17.87 0.40 -1.83
CA GLU A 53 -17.43 -0.91 -2.30
C GLU A 53 -16.09 -0.83 -3.02
N ALA A 54 -15.92 0.18 -3.88
CA ALA A 54 -14.67 0.39 -4.62
C ALA A 54 -13.51 0.67 -3.66
N ILE A 55 -13.73 1.47 -2.63
CA ILE A 55 -12.73 1.78 -1.60
C ILE A 55 -12.31 0.50 -0.87
N THR A 56 -13.27 -0.31 -0.44
CA THR A 56 -12.99 -1.57 0.25
C THR A 56 -12.15 -2.50 -0.61
N LYS A 57 -12.51 -2.63 -1.87
CA LYS A 57 -11.77 -3.46 -2.82
C LYS A 57 -10.33 -2.96 -3.01
N GLU A 58 -10.15 -1.65 -3.20
CA GLU A 58 -8.84 -1.07 -3.40
C GLU A 58 -7.96 -1.22 -2.15
N ARG A 59 -8.54 -1.05 -0.96
CA ARG A 59 -7.83 -1.28 0.30
C ARG A 59 -7.36 -2.71 0.44
N ASP A 60 -8.21 -3.67 0.08
CA ASP A 60 -7.87 -5.09 0.12
C ASP A 60 -6.74 -5.41 -0.86
N GLU A 61 -6.80 -4.87 -2.07
CA GLU A 61 -5.75 -5.04 -3.06
C GLU A 61 -4.42 -4.48 -2.56
N ASN A 62 -4.44 -3.28 -1.95
CA ASN A 62 -3.24 -2.68 -1.39
C ASN A 62 -2.69 -3.50 -0.21
N ALA A 63 -3.57 -4.03 0.64
CA ALA A 63 -3.14 -4.90 1.75
C ALA A 63 -2.46 -6.16 1.24
N ASN A 64 -2.98 -6.76 0.18
CA ASN A 64 -2.38 -7.94 -0.44
C ASN A 64 -1.01 -7.63 -1.04
N ILE A 65 -0.87 -6.47 -1.68
CA ILE A 65 0.42 -6.02 -2.22
C ILE A 65 1.43 -5.80 -1.10
N ILE A 66 1.01 -5.16 -0.01
CA ILE A 66 1.84 -4.94 1.17
C ILE A 66 2.33 -6.27 1.73
N ALA A 67 1.44 -7.25 1.86
CA ALA A 67 1.79 -8.59 2.36
C ALA A 67 2.87 -9.25 1.49
N ARG A 68 2.74 -9.16 0.17
CA ARG A 68 3.73 -9.71 -0.77
C ARG A 68 5.08 -9.00 -0.65
N LEU A 69 5.06 -7.68 -0.48
CA LEU A 69 6.28 -6.90 -0.32
C LEU A 69 6.99 -7.23 1.00
N LEU A 70 6.23 -7.44 2.07
CA LEU A 70 6.79 -7.86 3.36
C LEU A 70 7.42 -9.24 3.26
N GLU A 71 6.80 -10.18 2.56
CA GLU A 71 7.39 -11.50 2.30
C GLU A 71 8.73 -11.38 1.59
N LYS A 72 8.82 -10.47 0.63
CA LYS A 72 10.05 -10.20 -0.10
C LYS A 72 11.19 -9.76 0.83
N LEU A 73 10.86 -8.97 1.84
CA LEU A 73 11.85 -8.49 2.81
C LEU A 73 12.33 -9.59 3.75
N GLU A 74 11.50 -10.59 3.99
CA GLU A 74 11.83 -11.71 4.88
C GLU A 74 12.76 -12.74 4.24
N THR A 75 12.79 -12.80 2.92
CA THR A 75 13.68 -13.70 2.18
C THR A 75 14.96 -12.98 1.76
#